data_9b550e01cac0e5fd2fd425e3a2f2289f
#
_entry.id   9b550e01cac0e5fd2fd425e3a2f2289f
#
_cell.length_a   1.000
_cell.length_b   1.000
_cell.length_c   1.000
_cell.angle_alpha   90.00
_cell.angle_beta   90.00
_cell.angle_gamma   90.00
#
_symmetry.space_group_name_H-M   'P 1'
#
loop_
_entity.id
_entity.type
_entity.pdbx_description
1 polymer ?
#
loop_
_entity_poly.entity_id
_entity_poly.type
_entity_poly.pdbx_seq_one_letter_code
_entity_poly.pdbx_strand_id
1 'polypeptide(L)'
;MGDISIQHRLGRFSLDVEFSLLNKWTVVFGPSGAGKTTLLRIIAGLVEPGSGRIQLGRRTLFDSASGVSVPAGRRSIGFVTQQPALFPHLTASKNVAFGIRHLDRDRRVKRVAEMLRLFGAEALDDRPAFHLSGGERKRVALARALAPAPEVLLLDEPLAGLDDASAQDILSRLLSLDVRVLYVSHDLAEIWRLPADVVFLESGRVTAVGPLQQVLATHRDQLLRQLSL
;
A
#
# COMPACT_ATOMS: atom_id res chain seq x y z
N MET A 1 6.73 15.44 -0.33
CA MET A 1 5.96 15.68 -1.54
C MET A 1 6.38 14.63 -2.56
N GLY A 2 5.50 14.08 -3.35
CA GLY A 2 5.85 13.08 -4.35
C GLY A 2 4.93 13.26 -5.56
N ASP A 3 5.47 13.14 -6.77
CA ASP A 3 4.73 13.35 -8.01
C ASP A 3 4.76 12.07 -8.84
N ILE A 4 3.61 11.69 -9.33
CA ILE A 4 3.39 10.47 -10.10
C ILE A 4 2.70 10.87 -11.41
N SER A 5 3.39 10.64 -12.51
CA SER A 5 2.86 10.80 -13.87
C SER A 5 3.26 9.55 -14.65
N ILE A 6 2.31 8.70 -15.02
CA ILE A 6 2.57 7.36 -15.56
C ILE A 6 1.63 7.07 -16.69
N GLN A 7 2.19 6.56 -17.80
CA GLN A 7 1.45 5.91 -18.85
C GLN A 7 1.89 4.45 -18.99
N HIS A 8 0.93 3.55 -18.94
CA HIS A 8 1.20 2.12 -19.04
C HIS A 8 0.07 1.41 -19.78
N ARG A 9 0.41 0.49 -20.67
CA ARG A 9 -0.56 -0.30 -21.42
C ARG A 9 -0.44 -1.78 -21.07
N LEU A 10 -1.56 -2.38 -20.70
CA LEU A 10 -1.66 -3.80 -20.40
C LEU A 10 -2.77 -4.43 -21.27
N GLY A 11 -2.40 -4.97 -22.41
CA GLY A 11 -3.35 -5.49 -23.39
C GLY A 11 -4.30 -4.39 -23.91
N ARG A 12 -5.59 -4.51 -23.61
CA ARG A 12 -6.61 -3.51 -23.96
C ARG A 12 -6.79 -2.42 -22.92
N PHE A 13 -6.24 -2.61 -21.71
CA PHE A 13 -6.30 -1.65 -20.62
C PHE A 13 -5.15 -0.64 -20.74
N SER A 14 -5.46 0.63 -20.50
CA SER A 14 -4.48 1.73 -20.48
C SER A 14 -4.59 2.46 -19.14
N LEU A 15 -3.47 2.62 -18.45
CA LEU A 15 -3.34 3.45 -17.27
C LEU A 15 -2.64 4.74 -17.68
N ASP A 16 -3.31 5.89 -17.46
CA ASP A 16 -2.79 7.23 -17.74
C ASP A 16 -3.14 8.12 -16.55
N VAL A 17 -2.20 8.30 -15.64
CA VAL A 17 -2.44 8.92 -14.35
C VAL A 17 -1.41 10.00 -14.05
N GLU A 18 -1.90 11.11 -13.49
CA GLU A 18 -1.09 12.20 -12.99
C GLU A 18 -1.68 12.71 -11.67
N PHE A 19 -0.90 12.68 -10.59
CA PHE A 19 -1.28 13.23 -9.29
C PHE A 19 -0.07 13.40 -8.37
N SER A 20 -0.25 14.22 -7.32
CA SER A 20 0.77 14.47 -6.31
C SER A 20 0.38 13.88 -4.95
N LEU A 21 1.36 13.32 -4.25
CA LEU A 21 1.25 12.86 -2.86
C LEU A 21 1.54 14.04 -1.93
N LEU A 22 0.54 14.86 -1.61
CA LEU A 22 0.70 16.07 -0.82
C LEU A 22 0.70 15.78 0.67
N ASN A 23 -0.21 14.92 1.11
CA ASN A 23 -0.41 14.56 2.50
C ASN A 23 0.30 13.26 2.90
N LYS A 24 0.35 13.00 4.20
CA LYS A 24 0.90 11.77 4.77
C LYS A 24 0.11 10.54 4.29
N TRP A 25 -1.20 10.68 4.17
CA TRP A 25 -2.11 9.66 3.67
C TRP A 25 -2.72 10.09 2.34
N THR A 26 -2.65 9.23 1.37
CA THR A 26 -3.35 9.37 0.09
C THR A 26 -4.11 8.08 -0.18
N VAL A 27 -5.40 8.20 -0.46
CA VAL A 27 -6.25 7.05 -0.82
C VAL A 27 -6.45 7.03 -2.32
N VAL A 28 -6.19 5.91 -2.95
CA VAL A 28 -6.60 5.64 -4.33
C VAL A 28 -7.91 4.86 -4.28
N PHE A 29 -8.98 5.51 -4.68
CA PHE A 29 -10.33 4.97 -4.69
C PHE A 29 -10.86 4.84 -6.12
N GLY A 30 -11.77 3.90 -6.35
CA GLY A 30 -12.40 3.70 -7.66
C GLY A 30 -12.89 2.28 -7.85
N PRO A 31 -13.64 2.01 -8.94
CA PRO A 31 -14.24 0.70 -9.20
C PRO A 31 -13.20 -0.41 -9.35
N SER A 32 -13.68 -1.65 -9.22
CA SER A 32 -12.87 -2.83 -9.55
C SER A 32 -12.42 -2.77 -11.01
N GLY A 33 -11.17 -3.14 -11.28
CA GLY A 33 -10.60 -3.04 -12.63
C GLY A 33 -10.13 -1.65 -13.05
N ALA A 34 -10.29 -0.61 -12.23
CA ALA A 34 -9.81 0.76 -12.55
C ALA A 34 -8.29 0.89 -12.69
N GLY A 35 -7.51 -0.11 -12.23
CA GLY A 35 -6.04 -0.09 -12.32
C GLY A 35 -5.32 0.22 -11.00
N LYS A 36 -6.01 0.27 -9.87
CA LYS A 36 -5.45 0.60 -8.55
C LYS A 36 -4.25 -0.27 -8.17
N THR A 37 -4.41 -1.59 -8.20
CA THR A 37 -3.34 -2.55 -7.94
C THR A 37 -2.18 -2.43 -8.93
N THR A 38 -2.47 -2.18 -10.22
CA THR A 38 -1.45 -1.97 -11.24
C THR A 38 -0.64 -0.71 -10.94
N LEU A 39 -1.30 0.38 -10.55
CA LEU A 39 -0.64 1.61 -10.12
C LEU A 39 0.30 1.36 -8.93
N LEU A 40 -0.16 0.65 -7.89
CA LEU A 40 0.71 0.32 -6.75
C LEU A 40 1.91 -0.54 -7.16
N ARG A 41 1.71 -1.53 -8.03
CA ARG A 41 2.81 -2.38 -8.53
C ARG A 41 3.85 -1.60 -9.34
N ILE A 42 3.40 -0.63 -10.13
CA ILE A 42 4.30 0.27 -10.87
C ILE A 42 5.10 1.15 -9.90
N ILE A 43 4.45 1.76 -8.91
CA ILE A 43 5.13 2.58 -7.89
C ILE A 43 6.13 1.74 -7.09
N ALA A 44 5.77 0.49 -6.74
CA ALA A 44 6.66 -0.46 -6.07
C ALA A 44 7.84 -0.91 -6.94
N GLY A 45 7.79 -0.71 -8.27
CA GLY A 45 8.81 -1.19 -9.21
C GLY A 45 8.70 -2.67 -9.56
N LEU A 46 7.53 -3.26 -9.35
CA LEU A 46 7.22 -4.65 -9.73
C LEU A 46 6.71 -4.76 -11.17
N VAL A 47 6.26 -3.65 -11.73
CA VAL A 47 5.88 -3.49 -13.13
C VAL A 47 6.56 -2.22 -13.64
N GLU A 48 7.18 -2.29 -14.79
CA GLU A 48 7.78 -1.11 -15.43
C GLU A 48 6.71 -0.39 -16.25
N PRO A 49 6.50 0.93 -16.04
CA PRO A 49 5.56 1.69 -16.86
C PRO A 49 6.09 1.89 -18.27
N GLY A 50 5.19 2.15 -19.23
CA GLY A 50 5.58 2.45 -20.62
C GLY A 50 6.31 3.78 -20.75
N SER A 51 5.85 4.80 -20.01
CA SER A 51 6.49 6.12 -19.96
C SER A 51 6.04 6.88 -18.72
N GLY A 52 6.67 8.05 -18.47
CA GLY A 52 6.31 8.94 -17.40
C GLY A 52 7.40 9.11 -16.35
N ARG A 53 6.99 9.58 -15.16
CA ARG A 53 7.90 9.88 -14.05
C ARG A 53 7.27 9.50 -12.71
N ILE A 54 8.07 8.94 -11.81
CA ILE A 54 7.73 8.68 -10.41
C ILE A 54 8.80 9.33 -9.55
N GLN A 55 8.39 10.30 -8.74
CA GLN A 55 9.26 10.97 -7.79
C GLN A 55 8.66 10.87 -6.38
N LEU A 56 9.46 10.42 -5.41
CA LEU A 56 9.09 10.40 -3.99
C LEU A 56 10.11 11.26 -3.21
N GLY A 57 9.64 12.33 -2.61
CA GLY A 57 10.51 13.32 -1.99
C GLY A 57 11.46 13.95 -3.02
N ARG A 58 12.76 13.88 -2.76
CA ARG A 58 13.80 14.35 -3.68
C ARG A 58 14.31 13.27 -4.63
N ARG A 59 13.77 12.05 -4.53
CA ARG A 59 14.29 10.88 -5.22
C ARG A 59 13.42 10.52 -6.41
N THR A 60 14.00 10.51 -7.61
CA THR A 60 13.37 9.96 -8.81
C THR A 60 13.52 8.44 -8.80
N LEU A 61 12.39 7.73 -8.86
CA LEU A 61 12.33 6.27 -8.88
C LEU A 61 12.19 5.72 -10.30
N PHE A 62 11.53 6.48 -11.16
CA PHE A 62 11.39 6.17 -12.57
C PHE A 62 11.31 7.49 -13.35
N ASP A 63 11.94 7.54 -14.51
CA ASP A 63 11.82 8.65 -15.46
C ASP A 63 12.24 8.14 -16.84
N SER A 64 11.26 7.99 -17.73
CA SER A 64 11.49 7.48 -19.09
C SER A 64 12.31 8.43 -19.95
N ALA A 65 12.25 9.75 -19.70
CA ALA A 65 12.97 10.73 -20.48
C ALA A 65 14.48 10.72 -20.15
N SER A 66 14.85 10.47 -18.90
CA SER A 66 16.24 10.40 -18.45
C SER A 66 16.78 8.97 -18.30
N GLY A 67 15.98 7.96 -18.61
CA GLY A 67 16.37 6.54 -18.50
C GLY A 67 16.55 6.04 -17.08
N VAL A 68 15.95 6.71 -16.08
CA VAL A 68 16.05 6.28 -14.68
C VAL A 68 15.01 5.19 -14.39
N SER A 69 15.44 4.02 -13.93
CA SER A 69 14.56 2.96 -13.43
C SER A 69 15.18 2.30 -12.21
N VAL A 70 14.72 2.71 -11.01
CA VAL A 70 15.20 2.16 -9.74
C VAL A 70 14.53 0.82 -9.49
N PRO A 71 15.28 -0.28 -9.29
CA PRO A 71 14.72 -1.60 -8.99
C PRO A 71 13.90 -1.60 -7.70
N ALA A 72 12.84 -2.42 -7.62
CA ALA A 72 11.92 -2.50 -6.47
C ALA A 72 12.64 -2.59 -5.12
N GLY A 73 13.63 -3.48 -4.99
CA GLY A 73 14.38 -3.66 -3.74
C GLY A 73 15.22 -2.44 -3.29
N ARG A 74 15.34 -1.41 -4.14
CA ARG A 74 16.08 -0.17 -3.83
C ARG A 74 15.17 1.05 -3.71
N ARG A 75 13.84 0.90 -3.79
CA ARG A 75 12.88 2.02 -3.75
C ARG A 75 12.57 2.52 -2.35
N SER A 76 12.98 1.82 -1.29
CA SER A 76 12.60 2.09 0.12
C SER A 76 11.09 2.12 0.32
N ILE A 77 10.38 1.21 -0.32
CA ILE A 77 8.93 1.08 -0.29
C ILE A 77 8.55 -0.21 0.42
N GLY A 78 7.64 -0.10 1.40
CA GLY A 78 6.91 -1.26 1.94
C GLY A 78 5.67 -1.51 1.09
N PHE A 79 5.39 -2.75 0.74
CA PHE A 79 4.20 -3.10 -0.03
C PHE A 79 3.46 -4.28 0.59
N VAL A 80 2.19 -4.08 0.88
CA VAL A 80 1.25 -5.11 1.34
C VAL A 80 0.17 -5.28 0.29
N THR A 81 0.10 -6.46 -0.29
CA THR A 81 -0.89 -6.85 -1.29
C THR A 81 -2.17 -7.32 -0.62
N GLN A 82 -3.30 -7.27 -1.34
CA GLN A 82 -4.62 -7.71 -0.88
C GLN A 82 -4.57 -9.12 -0.25
N GLN A 83 -3.89 -10.06 -0.90
CA GLN A 83 -3.54 -11.35 -0.33
C GLN A 83 -2.10 -11.30 0.17
N PRO A 84 -1.86 -11.41 1.49
CA PRO A 84 -0.51 -11.33 2.04
C PRO A 84 0.40 -12.41 1.47
N ALA A 85 1.42 -12.00 0.71
CA ALA A 85 2.40 -12.90 0.09
C ALA A 85 3.51 -13.25 1.10
N LEU A 86 3.17 -13.94 2.22
CA LEU A 86 4.14 -14.46 3.16
C LEU A 86 4.85 -15.69 2.59
N PHE A 87 6.09 -15.91 3.02
CA PHE A 87 6.80 -17.16 2.76
C PHE A 87 6.19 -18.27 3.63
N PRO A 88 5.45 -19.23 3.05
CA PRO A 88 4.63 -20.16 3.84
C PRO A 88 5.46 -21.08 4.74
N HIS A 89 6.67 -21.42 4.32
CA HIS A 89 7.62 -22.29 5.04
C HIS A 89 8.41 -21.57 6.14
N LEU A 90 8.30 -20.24 6.25
CA LEU A 90 8.97 -19.46 7.29
C LEU A 90 8.00 -19.14 8.43
N THR A 91 8.53 -19.01 9.64
CA THR A 91 7.77 -18.51 10.78
C THR A 91 7.42 -17.02 10.61
N ALA A 92 6.53 -16.49 11.46
CA ALA A 92 6.18 -15.08 11.45
C ALA A 92 7.42 -14.18 11.62
N SER A 93 8.26 -14.48 12.63
CA SER A 93 9.53 -13.74 12.85
C SER A 93 10.48 -13.81 11.67
N LYS A 94 10.65 -14.97 11.06
CA LYS A 94 11.51 -15.14 9.88
C LYS A 94 10.96 -14.41 8.65
N ASN A 95 9.63 -14.32 8.50
CA ASN A 95 9.00 -13.49 7.48
C ASN A 95 9.33 -12.01 7.70
N VAL A 96 9.16 -11.49 8.93
CA VAL A 96 9.47 -10.10 9.27
C VAL A 96 10.97 -9.81 9.11
N ALA A 97 11.84 -10.73 9.53
CA ALA A 97 13.28 -10.60 9.42
C ALA A 97 13.80 -10.60 7.96
N PHE A 98 12.99 -11.03 7.00
CA PHE A 98 13.45 -11.26 5.62
C PHE A 98 14.00 -10.00 4.96
N GLY A 99 13.34 -8.87 5.13
CA GLY A 99 13.74 -7.59 4.53
C GLY A 99 14.90 -6.86 5.26
N ILE A 100 15.29 -7.37 6.44
CA ILE A 100 16.31 -6.73 7.30
C ILE A 100 17.50 -7.64 7.61
N ARG A 101 17.79 -8.59 6.70
CA ARG A 101 18.90 -9.55 6.86
C ARG A 101 20.29 -8.88 6.91
N HIS A 102 20.40 -7.67 6.40
CA HIS A 102 21.62 -6.86 6.42
C HIS A 102 21.95 -6.30 7.82
N LEU A 103 20.98 -6.27 8.75
CA LEU A 103 21.22 -5.88 10.12
C LEU A 103 21.96 -6.98 10.89
N ASP A 104 22.78 -6.57 11.87
CA ASP A 104 23.33 -7.51 12.84
C ASP A 104 22.23 -8.26 13.61
N ARG A 105 22.62 -9.36 14.25
CA ARG A 105 21.68 -10.26 14.91
C ARG A 105 20.82 -9.55 15.96
N ASP A 106 21.45 -8.74 16.81
CA ASP A 106 20.76 -8.14 17.95
C ASP A 106 19.78 -7.05 17.51
N ARG A 107 20.18 -6.19 16.58
CA ARG A 107 19.30 -5.18 15.96
C ARG A 107 18.14 -5.84 15.23
N ARG A 108 18.41 -6.91 14.49
CA ARG A 108 17.39 -7.65 13.76
C ARG A 108 16.35 -8.27 14.68
N VAL A 109 16.77 -8.95 15.77
CA VAL A 109 15.88 -9.54 16.79
C VAL A 109 15.02 -8.45 17.42
N LYS A 110 15.60 -7.35 17.88
CA LYS A 110 14.87 -6.22 18.46
C LYS A 110 13.85 -5.65 17.48
N ARG A 111 14.24 -5.45 16.23
CA ARG A 111 13.34 -4.88 15.21
C ARG A 111 12.19 -5.81 14.87
N VAL A 112 12.42 -7.12 14.77
CA VAL A 112 11.36 -8.12 14.57
C VAL A 112 10.36 -8.07 15.72
N ALA A 113 10.82 -8.13 16.96
CA ALA A 113 9.96 -8.08 18.14
C ALA A 113 9.15 -6.77 18.21
N GLU A 114 9.77 -5.64 17.89
CA GLU A 114 9.09 -4.34 17.80
C GLU A 114 7.95 -4.37 16.77
N MET A 115 8.21 -4.88 15.57
CA MET A 115 7.22 -4.90 14.50
C MET A 115 6.08 -5.89 14.77
N LEU A 116 6.37 -7.06 15.33
CA LEU A 116 5.33 -7.99 15.74
C LEU A 116 4.45 -7.38 16.84
N ARG A 117 5.04 -6.73 17.86
CA ARG A 117 4.31 -6.03 18.92
C ARG A 117 3.44 -4.90 18.36
N LEU A 118 3.97 -4.11 17.42
CA LEU A 118 3.23 -3.03 16.80
C LEU A 118 1.90 -3.50 16.20
N PHE A 119 1.84 -4.73 15.68
CA PHE A 119 0.62 -5.29 15.09
C PHE A 119 -0.06 -6.35 15.96
N GLY A 120 0.32 -6.51 17.24
CA GLY A 120 -0.29 -7.48 18.14
C GLY A 120 -0.11 -8.94 17.67
N ALA A 121 1.07 -9.24 17.15
CA ALA A 121 1.42 -10.53 16.56
C ALA A 121 2.57 -11.24 17.31
N GLU A 122 2.90 -10.83 18.56
CA GLU A 122 4.01 -11.39 19.34
C GLU A 122 3.83 -12.88 19.59
N ALA A 123 2.61 -13.30 19.90
CA ALA A 123 2.28 -14.70 20.14
C ALA A 123 2.44 -15.61 18.91
N LEU A 124 2.70 -15.00 17.73
CA LEU A 124 2.86 -15.72 16.46
C LEU A 124 4.32 -15.97 16.09
N ASP A 125 5.29 -15.48 16.88
CA ASP A 125 6.72 -15.40 16.52
C ASP A 125 7.25 -16.68 15.88
N ASP A 126 7.06 -17.82 16.52
CA ASP A 126 7.54 -19.13 16.05
C ASP A 126 6.53 -19.89 15.17
N ARG A 127 5.33 -19.32 14.94
CA ARG A 127 4.29 -20.00 14.18
C ARG A 127 4.57 -19.90 12.67
N PRO A 128 4.60 -21.03 11.95
CA PRO A 128 4.75 -21.04 10.49
C PRO A 128 3.61 -20.28 9.79
N ALA A 129 3.94 -19.53 8.72
CA ALA A 129 2.97 -18.65 8.06
C ALA A 129 1.77 -19.41 7.45
N PHE A 130 1.93 -20.68 7.07
CA PHE A 130 0.83 -21.47 6.54
C PHE A 130 -0.22 -21.87 7.62
N HIS A 131 0.13 -21.79 8.91
CA HIS A 131 -0.80 -22.04 10.03
C HIS A 131 -1.51 -20.78 10.54
N LEU A 132 -1.19 -19.60 9.98
CA LEU A 132 -1.80 -18.35 10.40
C LEU A 132 -3.19 -18.19 9.77
N SER A 133 -4.13 -17.63 10.53
CA SER A 133 -5.42 -17.15 10.02
C SER A 133 -5.24 -16.00 9.03
N GLY A 134 -6.31 -15.61 8.33
CA GLY A 134 -6.28 -14.48 7.39
C GLY A 134 -5.84 -13.17 8.06
N GLY A 135 -6.41 -12.86 9.22
CA GLY A 135 -6.06 -11.67 10.00
C GLY A 135 -4.63 -11.70 10.53
N GLU A 136 -4.19 -12.84 11.09
CA GLU A 136 -2.81 -13.04 11.54
C GLU A 136 -1.81 -12.86 10.40
N ARG A 137 -2.09 -13.40 9.21
CA ARG A 137 -1.24 -13.19 8.02
C ARG A 137 -1.12 -11.71 7.65
N LYS A 138 -2.20 -10.93 7.74
CA LYS A 138 -2.17 -9.49 7.46
C LYS A 138 -1.31 -8.73 8.46
N ARG A 139 -1.43 -9.03 9.76
CA ARG A 139 -0.60 -8.44 10.82
C ARG A 139 0.88 -8.70 10.58
N VAL A 140 1.25 -9.95 10.27
CA VAL A 140 2.64 -10.32 9.96
C VAL A 140 3.14 -9.67 8.66
N ALA A 141 2.28 -9.55 7.64
CA ALA A 141 2.65 -8.88 6.38
C ALA A 141 2.92 -7.38 6.56
N LEU A 142 2.10 -6.70 7.38
CA LEU A 142 2.32 -5.30 7.77
C LEU A 142 3.62 -5.14 8.55
N ALA A 143 3.86 -6.00 9.55
CA ALA A 143 5.10 -6.03 10.31
C ALA A 143 6.32 -6.21 9.38
N ARG A 144 6.25 -7.14 8.42
CA ARG A 144 7.31 -7.38 7.43
C ARG A 144 7.55 -6.18 6.52
N ALA A 145 6.48 -5.53 6.05
CA ALA A 145 6.60 -4.38 5.16
C ALA A 145 7.24 -3.16 5.85
N LEU A 146 7.01 -3.00 7.15
CA LEU A 146 7.54 -1.89 7.96
C LEU A 146 8.90 -2.17 8.59
N ALA A 147 9.32 -3.43 8.70
CA ALA A 147 10.60 -3.77 9.32
C ALA A 147 11.81 -3.03 8.71
N PRO A 148 11.90 -2.85 7.35
CA PRO A 148 12.98 -2.11 6.72
C PRO A 148 12.92 -0.58 6.91
N ALA A 149 11.95 -0.03 7.67
CA ALA A 149 11.70 1.40 7.82
C ALA A 149 11.53 2.11 6.45
N PRO A 150 10.50 1.76 5.66
CA PRO A 150 10.30 2.33 4.34
C PRO A 150 9.92 3.82 4.41
N GLU A 151 10.25 4.58 3.36
CA GLU A 151 9.84 5.97 3.19
C GLU A 151 8.33 6.08 2.84
N VAL A 152 7.80 5.08 2.15
CA VAL A 152 6.40 4.99 1.74
C VAL A 152 5.89 3.57 1.92
N LEU A 153 4.68 3.45 2.45
CA LEU A 153 3.95 2.19 2.59
C LEU A 153 2.79 2.16 1.58
N LEU A 154 2.81 1.18 0.71
CA LEU A 154 1.73 0.91 -0.24
C LEU A 154 0.85 -0.21 0.31
N LEU A 155 -0.44 0.05 0.42
CA LEU A 155 -1.43 -0.87 0.99
C LEU A 155 -2.54 -1.12 -0.03
N ASP A 156 -2.64 -2.36 -0.49
CA ASP A 156 -3.66 -2.79 -1.46
C ASP A 156 -4.75 -3.57 -0.72
N GLU A 157 -5.86 -2.93 -0.40
CA GLU A 157 -6.99 -3.47 0.35
C GLU A 157 -6.57 -4.23 1.64
N PRO A 158 -5.80 -3.60 2.53
CA PRO A 158 -5.17 -4.31 3.65
C PRO A 158 -6.17 -4.86 4.66
N LEU A 159 -7.36 -4.29 4.76
CA LEU A 159 -8.38 -4.67 5.73
C LEU A 159 -9.47 -5.60 5.14
N ALA A 160 -9.49 -5.82 3.83
CA ALA A 160 -10.52 -6.62 3.18
C ALA A 160 -10.62 -8.04 3.78
N GLY A 161 -11.86 -8.48 4.09
CA GLY A 161 -12.12 -9.82 4.65
C GLY A 161 -11.72 -10.00 6.12
N LEU A 162 -11.48 -8.91 6.85
CA LEU A 162 -11.38 -8.90 8.31
C LEU A 162 -12.73 -8.60 8.94
N ASP A 163 -12.93 -9.07 10.16
CA ASP A 163 -14.01 -8.58 11.01
C ASP A 163 -13.74 -7.12 11.45
N ASP A 164 -14.81 -6.42 11.84
CA ASP A 164 -14.74 -4.99 12.17
C ASP A 164 -13.76 -4.67 13.29
N ALA A 165 -13.68 -5.52 14.33
CA ALA A 165 -12.79 -5.29 15.46
C ALA A 165 -11.32 -5.42 15.06
N SER A 166 -10.99 -6.44 14.27
CA SER A 166 -9.64 -6.66 13.71
C SER A 166 -9.25 -5.54 12.73
N ALA A 167 -10.18 -5.11 11.88
CA ALA A 167 -9.95 -4.02 10.93
C ALA A 167 -9.67 -2.69 11.67
N GLN A 168 -10.47 -2.37 12.70
CA GLN A 168 -10.28 -1.17 13.51
C GLN A 168 -8.96 -1.18 14.29
N ASP A 169 -8.58 -2.31 14.89
CA ASP A 169 -7.30 -2.44 15.59
C ASP A 169 -6.12 -2.21 14.64
N ILE A 170 -6.10 -2.85 13.47
CA ILE A 170 -5.04 -2.65 12.47
C ILE A 170 -5.02 -1.21 11.98
N LEU A 171 -6.18 -0.62 11.68
CA LEU A 171 -6.26 0.75 11.20
C LEU A 171 -5.73 1.76 12.21
N SER A 172 -6.10 1.60 13.50
CA SER A 172 -5.61 2.48 14.57
C SER A 172 -4.08 2.43 14.71
N ARG A 173 -3.48 1.24 14.57
CA ARG A 173 -2.03 1.04 14.57
C ARG A 173 -1.37 1.68 13.34
N LEU A 174 -1.96 1.53 12.16
CA LEU A 174 -1.47 2.17 10.94
C LEU A 174 -1.50 3.71 11.04
N LEU A 175 -2.56 4.28 11.61
CA LEU A 175 -2.70 5.73 11.80
C LEU A 175 -1.66 6.31 12.77
N SER A 176 -1.16 5.51 13.72
CA SER A 176 -0.11 5.92 14.65
C SER A 176 1.29 5.99 14.03
N LEU A 177 1.49 5.42 12.84
CA LEU A 177 2.79 5.35 12.18
C LEU A 177 3.22 6.72 11.64
N ASP A 178 4.51 6.99 11.72
CA ASP A 178 5.11 8.14 11.04
C ASP A 178 5.75 7.72 9.70
N VAL A 179 4.92 7.28 8.77
CA VAL A 179 5.28 6.89 7.42
C VAL A 179 4.25 7.43 6.44
N ARG A 180 4.66 7.76 5.23
CA ARG A 180 3.72 8.13 4.18
C ARG A 180 3.00 6.88 3.67
N VAL A 181 1.67 6.97 3.50
CA VAL A 181 0.83 5.83 3.11
C VAL A 181 0.09 6.14 1.82
N LEU A 182 0.19 5.26 0.85
CA LEU A 182 -0.70 5.18 -0.30
C LEU A 182 -1.62 3.96 -0.11
N TYR A 183 -2.89 4.24 0.13
CA TYR A 183 -3.88 3.26 0.55
C TYR A 183 -4.89 3.01 -0.56
N VAL A 184 -5.09 1.77 -0.95
CA VAL A 184 -6.16 1.37 -1.87
C VAL A 184 -7.26 0.70 -1.07
N SER A 185 -8.48 1.20 -1.21
CA SER A 185 -9.69 0.54 -0.74
C SER A 185 -10.84 0.81 -1.71
N HIS A 186 -11.83 -0.05 -1.70
CA HIS A 186 -13.13 0.16 -2.32
C HIS A 186 -14.22 0.39 -1.26
N ASP A 187 -13.88 0.34 0.03
CA ASP A 187 -14.80 0.57 1.14
C ASP A 187 -14.79 2.03 1.56
N LEU A 188 -15.92 2.73 1.34
CA LEU A 188 -16.10 4.12 1.74
C LEU A 188 -16.06 4.32 3.27
N ALA A 189 -16.52 3.34 4.06
CA ALA A 189 -16.50 3.43 5.50
C ALA A 189 -15.06 3.41 6.06
N GLU A 190 -14.16 2.64 5.43
CA GLU A 190 -12.73 2.70 5.73
C GLU A 190 -12.15 4.08 5.39
N ILE A 191 -12.39 4.54 4.16
CA ILE A 191 -11.82 5.78 3.63
C ILE A 191 -12.27 6.99 4.45
N TRP A 192 -13.54 7.00 4.90
CA TRP A 192 -14.07 8.08 5.72
C TRP A 192 -13.34 8.29 7.05
N ARG A 193 -12.70 7.25 7.56
CA ARG A 193 -11.92 7.29 8.81
C ARG A 193 -10.48 7.78 8.63
N LEU A 194 -10.03 7.94 7.37
CA LEU A 194 -8.65 8.30 7.07
C LEU A 194 -8.48 9.81 6.93
N PRO A 195 -7.44 10.40 7.55
CA PRO A 195 -7.07 11.80 7.33
C PRO A 195 -6.31 11.94 6.00
N ALA A 196 -6.99 11.69 4.87
CA ALA A 196 -6.37 11.50 3.58
C ALA A 196 -6.97 12.39 2.49
N ASP A 197 -6.14 12.73 1.51
CA ASP A 197 -6.65 13.10 0.19
C ASP A 197 -7.00 11.85 -0.61
N VAL A 198 -7.98 11.98 -1.48
CA VAL A 198 -8.46 10.92 -2.35
C VAL A 198 -8.05 11.21 -3.78
N VAL A 199 -7.49 10.21 -4.43
CA VAL A 199 -7.29 10.13 -5.87
C VAL A 199 -8.35 9.19 -6.42
N PHE A 200 -9.33 9.73 -7.14
CA PHE A 200 -10.37 8.91 -7.76
C PHE A 200 -9.88 8.38 -9.11
N LEU A 201 -9.77 7.07 -9.20
CA LEU A 201 -9.27 6.37 -10.38
C LEU A 201 -10.41 5.64 -11.07
N GLU A 202 -10.66 5.94 -12.35
CA GLU A 202 -11.66 5.30 -13.17
C GLU A 202 -11.13 4.98 -14.56
N SER A 203 -11.35 3.76 -15.02
CA SER A 203 -10.93 3.30 -16.37
C SER A 203 -9.48 3.66 -16.71
N GLY A 204 -8.59 3.56 -15.70
CA GLY A 204 -7.17 3.86 -15.86
C GLY A 204 -6.80 5.34 -15.85
N ARG A 205 -7.71 6.24 -15.50
CA ARG A 205 -7.47 7.70 -15.44
C ARG A 205 -7.84 8.27 -14.08
N VAL A 206 -7.10 9.29 -13.67
CA VAL A 206 -7.45 10.08 -12.50
C VAL A 206 -8.53 11.09 -12.92
N THR A 207 -9.70 11.01 -12.30
CA THR A 207 -10.83 11.87 -12.60
C THR A 207 -11.07 12.94 -11.56
N ALA A 208 -10.58 12.73 -10.32
CA ALA A 208 -10.59 13.74 -9.26
C ALA A 208 -9.45 13.51 -8.26
N VAL A 209 -8.96 14.59 -7.67
CA VAL A 209 -8.00 14.59 -6.58
C VAL A 209 -8.39 15.66 -5.57
N GLY A 210 -8.36 15.33 -4.29
CA GLY A 210 -8.64 16.30 -3.22
C GLY A 210 -9.19 15.66 -1.96
N PRO A 211 -9.65 16.48 -1.01
CA PRO A 211 -10.30 16.01 0.19
C PRO A 211 -11.51 15.14 -0.13
N LEU A 212 -11.71 14.08 0.64
CA LEU A 212 -12.78 13.09 0.40
C LEU A 212 -14.14 13.72 0.15
N GLN A 213 -14.53 14.70 0.97
CA GLN A 213 -15.84 15.36 0.83
C GLN A 213 -16.04 16.04 -0.52
N GLN A 214 -15.00 16.68 -1.07
CA GLN A 214 -15.05 17.34 -2.38
C GLN A 214 -15.13 16.30 -3.51
N VAL A 215 -14.32 15.25 -3.43
CA VAL A 215 -14.32 14.17 -4.41
C VAL A 215 -15.67 13.45 -4.43
N LEU A 216 -16.26 13.16 -3.25
CA LEU A 216 -17.58 12.54 -3.13
C LEU A 216 -18.70 13.43 -3.68
N ALA A 217 -18.67 14.76 -3.42
CA ALA A 217 -19.66 15.67 -3.94
C ALA A 217 -19.68 15.69 -5.48
N THR A 218 -18.52 15.64 -6.11
CA THR A 218 -18.36 15.64 -7.57
C THR A 218 -18.77 14.30 -8.21
N HIS A 219 -18.60 13.19 -7.50
CA HIS A 219 -18.82 11.84 -8.04
C HIS A 219 -19.98 11.09 -7.35
N ARG A 220 -20.86 11.82 -6.65
CA ARG A 220 -21.94 11.25 -5.83
C ARG A 220 -22.78 10.22 -6.59
N ASP A 221 -23.29 10.57 -7.77
CA ASP A 221 -24.17 9.70 -8.55
C ASP A 221 -23.45 8.45 -9.06
N GLN A 222 -22.17 8.55 -9.31
CA GLN A 222 -21.32 7.46 -9.77
C GLN A 222 -21.01 6.49 -8.61
N LEU A 223 -20.75 7.03 -7.44
CA LEU A 223 -20.51 6.27 -6.20
C LEU A 223 -21.77 5.56 -5.73
N LEU A 224 -22.95 6.20 -5.81
CA LEU A 224 -24.24 5.58 -5.49
C LEU A 224 -24.54 4.38 -6.42
N ARG A 225 -24.21 4.46 -7.70
CA ARG A 225 -24.34 3.32 -8.63
C ARG A 225 -23.43 2.16 -8.28
N GLN A 226 -22.22 2.43 -7.74
CA GLN A 226 -21.27 1.39 -7.33
C GLN A 226 -21.66 0.70 -6.01
N LEU A 227 -22.36 1.41 -5.14
CA LEU A 227 -22.84 0.88 -3.86
C LEU A 227 -24.14 0.07 -4.01
N SER A 228 -24.69 -0.06 -5.21
CA SER A 228 -25.96 -0.77 -5.50
C SER A 228 -27.14 -0.26 -4.67
N LEU A 229 -27.17 1.04 -4.34
CA LEU A 229 -28.26 1.76 -3.70
C LEU A 229 -29.11 2.52 -4.71
#